data_2e95d5bb539b7002f2d8868aef7f8c43
#
_entry.id   2e95d5bb539b7002f2d8868aef7f8c43
#
_cell.length_a   1.000
_cell.length_b   1.000
_cell.length_c   1.000
_cell.angle_alpha   90.00
_cell.angle_beta   90.00
_cell.angle_gamma   90.00
#
_symmetry.space_group_name_H-M   'P 1'
#
loop_
_entity.id
_entity.type
_entity.pdbx_description
1 polymer ?
#
loop_
_entity_poly.entity_id
_entity_poly.type
_entity_poly.pdbx_seq_one_letter_code
_entity_poly.pdbx_strand_id
1 'polypeptide(L)'
;MKRPQLYLETSVWNFYFADDAPEKREITMRFFDKVKQDEYEIFISDVVIEETGRAKEDKKRLLLNIIAEYSPTRLVIDEEVTELAQKYIAEGVLPASKIEDAMHAAVATVFEVDALISWNLKHLANFKKMELINAINIKAGYFKRLELITPMEVSDEEV
;
A
#
# COMPACT_ATOMS: atom_id res chain seq x y z
N MET A 1 20.78 10.76 5.04
CA MET A 1 20.21 9.92 3.96
C MET A 1 18.71 10.09 3.89
N LYS A 2 18.21 10.03 2.69
CA LYS A 2 16.77 10.12 2.46
C LYS A 2 16.11 8.82 2.93
N ARG A 3 15.04 8.94 3.74
CA ARG A 3 14.28 7.78 4.19
C ARG A 3 13.52 7.14 3.01
N PRO A 4 13.42 5.81 2.96
CA PRO A 4 12.55 5.18 1.96
C PRO A 4 11.10 5.65 2.11
N GLN A 5 10.45 5.89 0.98
CA GLN A 5 9.06 6.31 0.90
C GLN A 5 8.18 5.10 0.67
N LEU A 6 7.29 4.81 1.61
CA LEU A 6 6.45 3.62 1.58
C LEU A 6 4.97 4.01 1.54
N TYR A 7 4.27 3.50 0.55
CA TYR A 7 2.82 3.63 0.47
C TYR A 7 2.20 2.44 1.22
N LEU A 8 1.36 2.71 2.20
CA LEU A 8 0.73 1.67 3.01
C LEU A 8 -0.71 1.43 2.53
N GLU A 9 -0.91 0.29 1.89
CA GLU A 9 -2.23 -0.12 1.42
C GLU A 9 -3.09 -0.50 2.63
N THR A 10 -4.39 -0.50 2.49
CA THR A 10 -5.35 -0.63 3.58
C THR A 10 -5.14 -1.85 4.47
N SER A 11 -4.71 -2.98 3.89
CA SER A 11 -4.48 -4.21 4.65
C SER A 11 -3.43 -4.05 5.75
N VAL A 12 -2.45 -3.19 5.54
CA VAL A 12 -1.39 -2.96 6.53
C VAL A 12 -1.98 -2.38 7.82
N TRP A 13 -2.90 -1.42 7.68
CA TRP A 13 -3.60 -0.84 8.83
C TRP A 13 -4.54 -1.86 9.49
N ASN A 14 -5.26 -2.65 8.67
CA ASN A 14 -6.18 -3.68 9.17
C ASN A 14 -5.45 -4.74 10.00
N PHE A 15 -4.32 -5.21 9.55
CA PHE A 15 -3.59 -6.29 10.23
C PHE A 15 -2.98 -5.85 11.56
N TYR A 16 -2.86 -4.56 11.81
CA TYR A 16 -2.46 -4.06 13.12
C TYR A 16 -3.41 -4.57 14.23
N PHE A 17 -4.67 -4.79 13.88
CA PHE A 17 -5.72 -5.22 14.80
C PHE A 17 -6.21 -6.66 14.54
N ALA A 18 -5.49 -7.44 13.74
CA ALA A 18 -5.96 -8.76 13.30
C ALA A 18 -5.69 -9.84 14.36
N ASP A 19 -6.62 -10.01 15.30
CA ASP A 19 -6.51 -11.02 16.36
C ASP A 19 -6.53 -12.44 15.80
N ASP A 20 -7.15 -12.66 14.64
CA ASP A 20 -7.24 -13.95 13.96
C ASP A 20 -6.00 -14.30 13.16
N ALA A 21 -5.04 -13.39 13.04
CA ALA A 21 -3.78 -13.60 12.33
C ALA A 21 -2.61 -13.06 13.16
N PRO A 22 -2.30 -13.71 14.30
CA PRO A 22 -1.34 -13.16 15.27
C PRO A 22 0.08 -12.96 14.73
N GLU A 23 0.53 -13.85 13.84
CA GLU A 23 1.89 -13.71 13.26
C GLU A 23 1.99 -12.47 12.38
N LYS A 24 1.02 -12.27 11.48
CA LYS A 24 1.00 -11.10 10.61
C LYS A 24 0.78 -9.82 11.42
N ARG A 25 -0.04 -9.88 12.44
CA ARG A 25 -0.25 -8.76 13.35
C ARG A 25 1.06 -8.34 14.00
N GLU A 26 1.81 -9.29 14.54
CA GLU A 26 3.08 -8.99 15.20
C GLU A 26 4.09 -8.36 14.23
N ILE A 27 4.20 -8.91 13.02
CA ILE A 27 5.08 -8.36 11.99
C ILE A 27 4.65 -6.92 11.66
N THR A 28 3.36 -6.69 11.51
CA THR A 28 2.83 -5.37 11.21
C THR A 28 3.15 -4.38 12.34
N MET A 29 3.00 -4.79 13.59
CA MET A 29 3.31 -3.94 14.74
C MET A 29 4.80 -3.61 14.79
N ARG A 30 5.68 -4.58 14.49
CA ARG A 30 7.12 -4.32 14.42
C ARG A 30 7.47 -3.34 13.30
N PHE A 31 6.78 -3.44 12.17
CA PHE A 31 6.95 -2.46 11.09
C PHE A 31 6.59 -1.06 11.58
N PHE A 32 5.46 -0.91 12.26
CA PHE A 32 5.06 0.40 12.79
C PHE A 32 6.01 0.92 13.85
N ASP A 33 6.67 0.06 14.62
CA ASP A 33 7.72 0.48 15.54
C ASP A 33 8.87 1.15 14.78
N LYS A 34 9.25 0.62 13.62
CA LYS A 34 10.28 1.23 12.77
C LYS A 34 9.82 2.58 12.22
N VAL A 35 8.53 2.70 11.89
CA VAL A 35 7.96 4.00 11.49
C VAL A 35 8.09 5.01 12.62
N LYS A 36 7.82 4.60 13.87
CA LYS A 36 8.00 5.48 15.05
C LYS A 36 9.44 5.90 15.23
N GLN A 37 10.38 5.04 14.87
CA GLN A 37 11.82 5.34 14.94
C GLN A 37 12.29 6.20 13.77
N ASP A 38 11.36 6.69 12.95
CA ASP A 38 11.64 7.58 11.83
C ASP A 38 12.48 6.95 10.72
N GLU A 39 12.41 5.63 10.57
CA GLU A 39 13.15 4.92 9.52
C GLU A 39 12.51 5.03 8.15
N TYR A 40 11.21 5.30 8.09
CA TYR A 40 10.44 5.37 6.84
C TYR A 40 9.54 6.60 6.81
N GLU A 41 9.34 7.13 5.60
CA GLU A 41 8.32 8.13 5.34
C GLU A 41 7.11 7.41 4.76
N ILE A 42 5.93 7.57 5.38
CA ILE A 42 4.76 6.79 4.99
C ILE A 42 3.68 7.62 4.32
N PHE A 43 2.97 6.97 3.41
CA PHE A 43 1.93 7.59 2.57
C PHE A 43 0.70 6.70 2.53
N ILE A 44 -0.45 7.34 2.40
CA ILE A 44 -1.73 6.71 2.08
C ILE A 44 -2.37 7.49 0.94
N SER A 45 -3.54 7.06 0.50
CA SER A 45 -4.34 7.81 -0.46
C SER A 45 -5.80 7.86 -0.01
N ASP A 46 -6.61 8.59 -0.78
CA ASP A 46 -8.05 8.65 -0.57
C ASP A 46 -8.69 7.26 -0.57
N VAL A 47 -8.12 6.30 -1.32
CA VAL A 47 -8.65 4.92 -1.38
C VAL A 47 -8.56 4.25 -0.01
N VAL A 48 -7.45 4.45 0.72
CA VAL A 48 -7.31 3.90 2.08
C VAL A 48 -8.41 4.46 3.00
N ILE A 49 -8.67 5.75 2.91
CA ILE A 49 -9.70 6.39 3.74
C ILE A 49 -11.09 5.86 3.38
N GLU A 50 -11.40 5.71 2.09
CA GLU A 50 -12.68 5.18 1.64
C GLU A 50 -12.88 3.73 2.08
N GLU A 51 -11.88 2.87 1.91
CA GLU A 51 -11.96 1.49 2.34
C GLU A 51 -12.13 1.37 3.85
N THR A 52 -11.38 2.17 4.60
CA THR A 52 -11.48 2.23 6.06
C THR A 52 -12.89 2.66 6.47
N GLY A 53 -13.48 3.61 5.75
CA GLY A 53 -14.81 4.12 6.03
C GLY A 53 -15.93 3.10 5.88
N ARG A 54 -15.68 1.98 5.17
CA ARG A 54 -16.66 0.90 4.99
C ARG A 54 -16.60 -0.15 6.10
N ALA A 55 -15.63 -0.07 7.00
CA ALA A 55 -15.51 -1.01 8.10
C ALA A 55 -16.64 -0.80 9.12
N LYS A 56 -16.90 -1.81 9.95
CA LYS A 56 -17.86 -1.68 11.06
C LYS A 56 -17.38 -0.57 12.00
N GLU A 57 -18.32 0.09 12.66
CA GLU A 57 -18.07 1.31 13.44
C GLU A 57 -16.91 1.19 14.41
N ASP A 58 -16.84 0.12 15.19
CA ASP A 58 -15.75 -0.07 16.16
C ASP A 58 -14.39 -0.20 15.48
N LYS A 59 -14.32 -1.00 14.43
CA LYS A 59 -13.10 -1.19 13.67
C LYS A 59 -12.70 0.09 12.94
N LYS A 60 -13.66 0.76 12.33
CA LYS A 60 -13.45 2.03 11.66
C LYS A 60 -12.80 3.05 12.59
N ARG A 61 -13.29 3.15 13.83
CA ARG A 61 -12.74 4.07 14.82
C ARG A 61 -11.28 3.73 15.14
N LEU A 62 -10.97 2.44 15.35
CA LEU A 62 -9.60 1.99 15.61
C LEU A 62 -8.67 2.34 14.44
N LEU A 63 -9.13 2.09 13.22
CA LEU A 63 -8.34 2.37 12.01
C LEU A 63 -8.08 3.85 11.83
N LEU A 64 -9.11 4.69 11.96
CA LEU A 64 -8.95 6.13 11.83
C LEU A 64 -8.04 6.70 12.92
N ASN A 65 -8.10 6.15 14.12
CA ASN A 65 -7.24 6.59 15.23
C ASN A 65 -5.77 6.27 14.97
N ILE A 66 -5.46 5.06 14.49
CA ILE A 66 -4.07 4.70 14.22
C ILE A 66 -3.51 5.48 13.03
N ILE A 67 -4.32 5.71 12.00
CA ILE A 67 -3.91 6.54 10.86
C ILE A 67 -3.59 7.95 11.35
N ALA A 68 -4.44 8.54 12.19
CA ALA A 68 -4.20 9.86 12.75
C ALA A 68 -2.92 9.90 13.60
N GLU A 69 -2.69 8.85 14.38
CA GLU A 69 -1.49 8.77 15.25
C GLU A 69 -0.20 8.80 14.43
N TYR A 70 -0.15 8.05 13.33
CA TYR A 70 1.04 7.97 12.49
C TYR A 70 1.14 9.08 11.44
N SER A 71 0.07 9.80 11.21
CA SER A 71 0.02 10.96 10.30
C SER A 71 0.70 10.75 8.94
N PRO A 72 0.32 9.72 8.19
CA PRO A 72 0.91 9.54 6.85
C PRO A 72 0.53 10.69 5.93
N THR A 73 1.38 10.97 4.94
CA THR A 73 1.03 11.93 3.90
C THR A 73 -0.06 11.32 3.03
N ARG A 74 -1.13 12.07 2.80
CA ARG A 74 -2.28 11.64 2.00
C ARG A 74 -2.12 12.08 0.55
N LEU A 75 -2.09 11.11 -0.36
CA LEU A 75 -1.99 11.36 -1.79
C LEU A 75 -3.40 11.40 -2.39
N VAL A 76 -3.62 12.37 -3.28
CA VAL A 76 -4.92 12.57 -3.91
C VAL A 76 -5.03 11.68 -5.16
N ILE A 77 -6.20 11.07 -5.35
CA ILE A 77 -6.50 10.30 -6.56
C ILE A 77 -6.98 11.30 -7.61
N ASP A 78 -6.13 11.55 -8.58
CA ASP A 78 -6.46 12.43 -9.71
C ASP A 78 -6.75 11.62 -10.98
N GLU A 79 -6.96 12.33 -12.09
CA GLU A 79 -7.25 11.69 -13.37
C GLU A 79 -6.10 10.83 -13.86
N GLU A 80 -4.87 11.27 -13.67
CA GLU A 80 -3.67 10.53 -14.07
C GLU A 80 -3.59 9.18 -13.36
N VAL A 81 -3.87 9.15 -12.06
CA VAL A 81 -3.91 7.91 -11.26
C VAL A 81 -5.01 6.98 -11.80
N THR A 82 -6.20 7.53 -12.02
CA THR A 82 -7.34 6.74 -12.51
C THR A 82 -7.05 6.12 -13.88
N GLU A 83 -6.46 6.88 -14.78
CA GLU A 83 -6.09 6.40 -16.11
C GLU A 83 -5.09 5.24 -16.03
N LEU A 84 -4.08 5.35 -15.18
CA LEU A 84 -3.10 4.28 -15.02
C LEU A 84 -3.76 3.02 -14.41
N ALA A 85 -4.61 3.20 -13.39
CA ALA A 85 -5.34 2.08 -12.79
C ALA A 85 -6.18 1.34 -13.83
N GLN A 86 -6.85 2.07 -14.71
CA GLN A 86 -7.64 1.47 -15.77
C GLN A 86 -6.79 0.72 -16.80
N LYS A 87 -5.56 1.15 -17.04
CA LYS A 87 -4.62 0.41 -17.90
C LYS A 87 -4.27 -0.94 -17.31
N TYR A 88 -4.07 -1.03 -15.99
CA TYR A 88 -3.83 -2.32 -15.33
C TYR A 88 -5.00 -3.28 -15.54
N ILE A 89 -6.22 -2.77 -15.45
CA ILE A 89 -7.42 -3.58 -15.71
C ILE A 89 -7.51 -3.98 -17.19
N ALA A 90 -7.34 -3.02 -18.09
CA ALA A 90 -7.44 -3.26 -19.53
C ALA A 90 -6.40 -4.27 -20.04
N GLU A 91 -5.21 -4.26 -19.45
CA GLU A 91 -4.13 -5.19 -19.82
C GLU A 91 -4.27 -6.55 -19.12
N GLY A 92 -5.30 -6.74 -18.30
CA GLY A 92 -5.56 -8.01 -17.65
C GLY A 92 -4.71 -8.34 -16.44
N VAL A 93 -4.01 -7.36 -15.88
CA VAL A 93 -3.18 -7.58 -14.68
C VAL A 93 -4.07 -7.81 -13.47
N LEU A 94 -5.17 -7.08 -13.38
CA LEU A 94 -6.15 -7.19 -12.31
C LEU A 94 -7.56 -7.25 -12.92
N PRO A 95 -8.49 -8.01 -12.31
CA PRO A 95 -9.88 -8.00 -12.80
C PRO A 95 -10.56 -6.66 -12.48
N ALA A 96 -11.59 -6.31 -13.24
CA ALA A 96 -12.31 -5.05 -13.07
C ALA A 96 -12.88 -4.87 -11.65
N SER A 97 -13.23 -5.96 -10.98
CA SER A 97 -13.74 -5.94 -9.60
C SER A 97 -12.66 -5.51 -8.58
N LYS A 98 -11.39 -5.47 -8.99
CA LYS A 98 -10.26 -5.10 -8.14
C LYS A 98 -9.70 -3.72 -8.51
N ILE A 99 -10.57 -2.81 -8.92
CA ILE A 99 -10.16 -1.46 -9.31
C ILE A 99 -9.47 -0.72 -8.14
N GLU A 100 -9.86 -0.97 -6.91
CA GLU A 100 -9.23 -0.31 -5.76
C GLU A 100 -7.78 -0.78 -5.58
N ASP A 101 -7.51 -2.08 -5.80
CA ASP A 101 -6.13 -2.59 -5.78
C ASP A 101 -5.32 -1.93 -6.90
N ALA A 102 -5.92 -1.78 -8.07
CA ALA A 102 -5.28 -1.07 -9.20
C ALA A 102 -5.00 0.40 -8.84
N MET A 103 -5.91 1.06 -8.16
CA MET A 103 -5.73 2.44 -7.71
C MET A 103 -4.57 2.59 -6.72
N HIS A 104 -4.43 1.64 -5.79
CA HIS A 104 -3.30 1.65 -4.85
C HIS A 104 -1.96 1.59 -5.60
N ALA A 105 -1.84 0.67 -6.55
CA ALA A 105 -0.61 0.55 -7.34
C ALA A 105 -0.38 1.78 -8.21
N ALA A 106 -1.43 2.32 -8.81
CA ALA A 106 -1.34 3.48 -9.68
C ALA A 106 -0.92 4.74 -8.93
N VAL A 107 -1.50 5.01 -7.75
CA VAL A 107 -1.14 6.21 -7.00
C VAL A 107 0.30 6.13 -6.49
N ALA A 108 0.74 4.96 -6.05
CA ALA A 108 2.12 4.76 -5.64
C ALA A 108 3.09 4.99 -6.80
N THR A 109 2.72 4.58 -8.01
CA THR A 109 3.51 4.77 -9.21
C THR A 109 3.60 6.24 -9.62
N VAL A 110 2.46 6.92 -9.71
CA VAL A 110 2.39 8.31 -10.17
C VAL A 110 3.18 9.23 -9.23
N PHE A 111 3.10 9.00 -7.94
CA PHE A 111 3.84 9.80 -6.96
C PHE A 111 5.24 9.28 -6.66
N GLU A 112 5.68 8.26 -7.38
CA GLU A 112 7.06 7.75 -7.36
C GLU A 112 7.58 7.36 -5.99
N VAL A 113 6.73 6.75 -5.15
CA VAL A 113 7.20 6.18 -3.89
C VAL A 113 8.09 4.95 -4.16
N ASP A 114 8.90 4.58 -3.20
CA ASP A 114 9.85 3.48 -3.37
C ASP A 114 9.18 2.11 -3.37
N ALA A 115 8.18 1.93 -2.49
CA ALA A 115 7.50 0.65 -2.36
C ALA A 115 6.05 0.83 -1.95
N LEU A 116 5.21 -0.11 -2.39
CA LEU A 116 3.85 -0.29 -1.88
C LEU A 116 3.87 -1.48 -0.94
N ILE A 117 3.44 -1.28 0.29
CA ILE A 117 3.41 -2.30 1.33
C ILE A 117 1.99 -2.84 1.46
N SER A 118 1.82 -4.16 1.37
CA SER A 118 0.51 -4.79 1.40
C SER A 118 0.57 -6.23 1.88
N TRP A 119 -0.47 -6.67 2.59
CA TRP A 119 -0.69 -8.08 2.90
C TRP A 119 -1.53 -8.78 1.83
N ASN A 120 -1.96 -8.06 0.80
CA ASN A 120 -2.71 -8.64 -0.32
C ASN A 120 -1.77 -9.39 -1.25
N LEU A 121 -1.50 -10.66 -0.92
CA LEU A 121 -0.56 -11.50 -1.65
C LEU A 121 -1.09 -11.93 -3.02
N LYS A 122 -2.40 -11.93 -3.19
CA LYS A 122 -3.00 -12.38 -4.44
C LYS A 122 -2.93 -11.33 -5.55
N HIS A 123 -3.22 -10.06 -5.20
CA HIS A 123 -3.37 -9.02 -6.22
C HIS A 123 -2.28 -7.96 -6.23
N LEU A 124 -1.50 -7.84 -5.18
CA LEU A 124 -0.49 -6.78 -5.08
C LEU A 124 0.89 -7.32 -4.72
N ALA A 125 1.06 -7.82 -3.51
CA ALA A 125 2.37 -8.18 -2.98
C ALA A 125 2.82 -9.57 -3.42
N ASN A 126 3.05 -9.75 -4.71
CA ASN A 126 3.65 -10.96 -5.25
C ASN A 126 4.51 -10.62 -6.46
N PHE A 127 5.49 -11.48 -6.73
CA PHE A 127 6.48 -11.23 -7.76
C PHE A 127 5.86 -11.04 -9.15
N LYS A 128 4.91 -11.89 -9.53
CA LYS A 128 4.29 -11.81 -10.84
C LYS A 128 3.55 -10.50 -11.06
N LYS A 129 2.76 -10.07 -10.08
CA LYS A 129 2.03 -8.80 -10.16
C LYS A 129 2.99 -7.62 -10.21
N MET A 130 4.05 -7.67 -9.41
CA MET A 130 5.07 -6.63 -9.41
C MET A 130 5.70 -6.48 -10.80
N GLU A 131 6.08 -7.58 -11.44
CA GLU A 131 6.67 -7.52 -12.77
C GLU A 131 5.69 -6.99 -13.83
N LEU A 132 4.43 -7.45 -13.79
CA LEU A 132 3.41 -7.02 -14.76
C LEU A 132 3.08 -5.54 -14.58
N ILE A 133 2.91 -5.08 -13.35
CA ILE A 133 2.61 -3.67 -13.06
C ILE A 133 3.76 -2.78 -13.52
N ASN A 134 5.00 -3.15 -13.21
CA ASN A 134 6.16 -2.37 -13.64
C ASN A 134 6.31 -2.33 -15.16
N ALA A 135 5.99 -3.42 -15.86
CA ALA A 135 6.00 -3.45 -17.32
C ALA A 135 5.01 -2.44 -17.92
N ILE A 136 3.79 -2.38 -17.37
CA ILE A 136 2.78 -1.41 -17.82
C ILE A 136 3.22 0.00 -17.46
N ASN A 137 3.79 0.20 -16.27
CA ASN A 137 4.29 1.52 -15.85
C ASN A 137 5.30 2.07 -16.86
N ILE A 138 6.25 1.26 -17.30
CA ILE A 138 7.24 1.68 -18.29
C ILE A 138 6.59 2.12 -19.59
N LYS A 139 5.62 1.33 -20.10
CA LYS A 139 4.87 1.68 -21.31
C LYS A 139 4.11 3.00 -21.15
N ALA A 140 3.65 3.29 -19.95
CA ALA A 140 2.89 4.50 -19.66
C ALA A 140 3.77 5.71 -19.36
N GLY A 141 5.09 5.54 -19.33
CA GLY A 141 6.03 6.63 -19.11
C GLY A 141 6.52 6.77 -17.66
N TYR A 142 6.26 5.78 -16.82
CA TYR A 142 6.72 5.79 -15.43
C TYR A 142 7.89 4.82 -15.28
N PHE A 143 9.10 5.36 -15.17
CA PHE A 143 10.33 4.57 -15.24
C PHE A 143 10.88 4.15 -13.88
N LYS A 144 10.43 4.78 -12.80
CA LYS A 144 10.85 4.36 -11.46
C LYS A 144 10.18 3.04 -11.10
N ARG A 145 11.00 2.03 -10.77
CA ARG A 145 10.48 0.74 -10.35
C ARG A 145 9.71 0.88 -9.04
N LEU A 146 8.53 0.28 -8.99
CA LEU A 146 7.72 0.19 -7.77
C LEU A 146 7.87 -1.21 -7.19
N GLU A 147 8.37 -1.31 -5.97
CA GLU A 147 8.39 -2.58 -5.25
C GLU A 147 7.01 -2.84 -4.64
N LEU A 148 6.49 -4.06 -4.82
CA LEU A 148 5.22 -4.50 -4.21
C LEU A 148 5.58 -5.60 -3.22
N ILE A 149 5.64 -5.24 -1.94
CA ILE A 149 6.19 -6.13 -0.90
C ILE A 149 5.28 -6.16 0.33
N THR A 150 5.54 -7.09 1.21
CA THR A 150 4.80 -7.22 2.47
C THR A 150 5.54 -6.50 3.61
N PRO A 151 4.85 -6.27 4.75
CA PRO A 151 5.54 -5.75 5.93
C PRO A 151 6.73 -6.57 6.40
N MET A 152 6.82 -7.85 6.01
CA MET A 152 7.96 -8.69 6.38
C MET A 152 9.30 -8.09 5.91
N GLU A 153 9.33 -7.58 4.69
CA GLU A 153 10.56 -7.06 4.09
C GLU A 153 11.03 -5.75 4.72
N VAL A 154 10.15 -5.07 5.45
CA VAL A 154 10.45 -3.76 6.06
C VAL A 154 10.35 -3.78 7.57
N SER A 155 10.09 -4.93 8.19
CA SER A 155 9.96 -5.07 9.64
C SER A 155 11.08 -5.89 10.26
N ASP A 156 11.83 -6.67 9.48
CA ASP A 156 12.87 -7.53 10.01
C ASP A 156 14.03 -6.73 10.57
N GLU A 157 14.55 -7.20 11.70
CA GLU A 157 15.76 -6.62 12.25
C GLU A 157 16.96 -7.11 11.44
N GLU A 158 17.93 -6.23 11.28
CA GLU A 158 19.19 -6.62 10.66
C GLU A 158 19.93 -7.60 11.54
N VAL A 159 20.46 -8.61 10.93
CA VAL A 159 21.23 -9.62 11.63
C VAL A 159 22.68 -9.19 11.73
#